data_4837da420886f955ac18f7366949b300
#
_entry.id   4837da420886f955ac18f7366949b300
#
_cell.length_a   1.000
_cell.length_b   1.000
_cell.length_c   1.000
_cell.angle_alpha   90.00
_cell.angle_beta   90.00
_cell.angle_gamma   90.00
#
_symmetry.space_group_name_H-M   'P 1'
#
loop_
_entity.id
_entity.type
_entity.pdbx_description
1 polymer ?
#
loop_
_entity_poly.entity_id
_entity_poly.type
_entity_poly.pdbx_seq_one_letter_code
_entity_poly.pdbx_strand_id
1 'polypeptide(L)'
;MKKLNVVSLLLLLLVACQNQENTEDAQQSIDSLAQSVTAKETQQDEEISTSHEKEDIPPEYLDETNYTGDKLEIVKLMNARIRYLYEKDEIAYMSLIDPESPISGMGRYKVLKVTSMSDITIQEQRKLYQAVVIVNELNENHEEYSNTMVFWKKKEDGDNAQWIFADID
;
A
#
# COMPACT_ATOMS: atom_id res chain seq x y z
N MET A 1 8.75 -54.17 9.05
CA MET A 1 9.66 -53.95 10.18
C MET A 1 9.52 -52.51 10.66
N LYS A 2 9.11 -52.40 11.91
CA LYS A 2 9.11 -51.29 12.88
C LYS A 2 8.87 -49.86 12.38
N LYS A 3 7.64 -49.39 12.64
CA LYS A 3 7.17 -48.02 12.67
C LYS A 3 7.78 -47.32 13.91
N LEU A 4 8.39 -46.16 13.73
CA LEU A 4 8.81 -45.34 14.84
C LEU A 4 7.96 -44.05 14.82
N ASN A 5 7.00 -44.03 15.74
CA ASN A 5 6.21 -42.80 16.03
C ASN A 5 7.05 -41.90 16.92
N VAL A 6 7.33 -40.67 16.45
CA VAL A 6 7.86 -39.64 17.30
C VAL A 6 6.72 -38.66 17.56
N VAL A 7 6.14 -38.78 18.75
CA VAL A 7 5.21 -37.84 19.33
C VAL A 7 6.05 -36.69 19.87
N SER A 8 6.01 -35.52 19.22
CA SER A 8 6.65 -34.29 19.72
C SER A 8 5.64 -33.49 20.53
N LEU A 9 5.93 -33.41 21.80
CA LEU A 9 5.19 -32.73 22.86
C LEU A 9 5.28 -31.22 22.66
N LEU A 10 4.14 -30.58 22.35
CA LEU A 10 4.03 -29.13 22.21
C LEU A 10 3.79 -28.49 23.58
N LEU A 11 4.80 -27.81 24.13
CA LEU A 11 4.68 -27.02 25.36
C LEU A 11 4.06 -25.66 25.02
N LEU A 12 2.82 -25.44 25.47
CA LEU A 12 2.13 -24.17 25.48
C LEU A 12 2.65 -23.31 26.65
N LEU A 13 3.35 -22.23 26.37
CA LEU A 13 3.63 -21.17 27.32
C LEU A 13 2.61 -20.04 27.11
N LEU A 14 1.64 -19.99 28.00
CA LEU A 14 0.72 -18.85 28.17
C LEU A 14 1.44 -17.77 28.99
N VAL A 15 1.77 -16.64 28.37
CA VAL A 15 2.17 -15.44 29.10
C VAL A 15 0.95 -14.52 29.17
N ALA A 16 0.37 -14.44 30.35
CA ALA A 16 -0.66 -13.47 30.70
C ALA A 16 0.01 -12.14 31.04
N CYS A 17 -0.23 -11.10 30.25
CA CYS A 17 0.06 -9.73 30.65
C CYS A 17 -1.16 -9.15 31.34
N GLN A 18 -0.99 -8.86 32.62
CA GLN A 18 -1.95 -8.15 33.46
C GLN A 18 -1.99 -6.67 33.08
N ASN A 19 -3.20 -6.22 32.87
CA ASN A 19 -3.59 -4.82 32.74
C ASN A 19 -3.66 -4.22 34.15
N GLN A 20 -2.95 -3.15 34.42
CA GLN A 20 -3.02 -2.41 35.67
C GLN A 20 -3.75 -1.10 35.39
N GLU A 21 -4.99 -1.05 35.83
CA GLU A 21 -5.78 0.15 36.01
C GLU A 21 -5.18 1.00 37.13
N ASN A 22 -5.03 2.30 36.88
CA ASN A 22 -4.90 3.30 37.94
C ASN A 22 -5.93 4.39 37.68
N THR A 23 -7.02 4.26 38.42
CA THR A 23 -7.95 5.31 38.82
C THR A 23 -7.41 6.00 40.07
N GLU A 24 -7.57 7.32 40.12
CA GLU A 24 -7.85 8.22 41.26
C GLU A 24 -7.34 9.61 40.88
N ASP A 25 -8.21 10.54 40.67
CA ASP A 25 -9.04 11.31 41.59
C ASP A 25 -8.32 12.58 42.06
N ALA A 26 -8.80 13.74 41.66
CA ALA A 26 -8.94 14.92 42.51
C ALA A 26 -9.57 16.10 41.79
N GLN A 27 -10.76 16.36 42.20
CA GLN A 27 -11.55 17.56 42.12
C GLN A 27 -10.89 18.75 42.84
N GLN A 28 -11.24 19.96 42.36
CA GLN A 28 -11.39 21.25 43.06
C GLN A 28 -10.72 22.37 42.24
N SER A 29 -11.24 23.54 42.02
CA SER A 29 -12.40 24.32 42.48
C SER A 29 -12.36 25.62 41.71
N ILE A 30 -13.46 26.01 41.12
CA ILE A 30 -14.26 27.22 41.31
C ILE A 30 -13.56 28.57 41.61
N ASP A 31 -14.01 29.54 40.82
CA ASP A 31 -14.25 30.97 41.12
C ASP A 31 -13.11 31.97 40.93
N SER A 32 -13.34 32.93 40.05
CA SER A 32 -13.63 34.35 40.37
C SER A 32 -13.44 35.21 39.13
N LEU A 33 -14.47 35.64 38.53
CA LEU A 33 -15.04 37.00 38.47
C LEU A 33 -14.12 38.14 38.03
N ALA A 34 -14.65 38.79 37.02
CA ALA A 34 -14.79 40.20 36.84
C ALA A 34 -13.95 40.91 35.75
N GLN A 35 -14.69 41.22 34.71
CA GLN A 35 -14.77 42.52 34.02
C GLN A 35 -13.52 43.38 33.82
N SER A 36 -13.19 43.58 32.54
CA SER A 36 -13.00 44.97 32.08
C SER A 36 -13.23 45.04 30.56
N VAL A 37 -14.18 45.84 30.21
CA VAL A 37 -14.56 46.31 28.87
C VAL A 37 -13.54 47.34 28.43
N THR A 38 -12.96 47.24 27.22
CA THR A 38 -12.69 48.42 26.38
C THR A 38 -12.27 48.00 24.98
N ALA A 39 -13.13 48.30 24.05
CA ALA A 39 -12.97 48.90 22.72
C ALA A 39 -11.87 48.36 21.73
N LYS A 40 -12.41 47.87 20.61
CA LYS A 40 -12.07 48.21 19.24
C LYS A 40 -10.61 48.12 18.80
N GLU A 41 -10.33 47.06 18.02
CA GLU A 41 -9.71 47.30 16.72
C GLU A 41 -10.04 46.14 15.80
N THR A 42 -10.77 46.45 14.75
CA THR A 42 -11.07 45.58 13.61
C THR A 42 -9.78 45.46 12.83
N GLN A 43 -9.05 44.35 13.02
CA GLN A 43 -8.12 43.85 12.03
C GLN A 43 -8.81 42.72 11.30
N GLN A 44 -9.19 43.02 10.11
CA GLN A 44 -9.65 42.16 9.07
C GLN A 44 -8.40 41.38 8.60
N ASP A 45 -8.12 40.27 9.26
CA ASP A 45 -7.23 39.26 8.69
C ASP A 45 -7.95 38.66 7.48
N GLU A 46 -7.60 39.16 6.31
CA GLU A 46 -7.78 38.46 5.05
C GLU A 46 -6.94 37.19 5.15
N GLU A 47 -7.57 36.09 5.59
CA GLU A 47 -7.08 34.76 5.28
C GLU A 47 -7.04 34.64 3.75
N ILE A 48 -5.87 34.94 3.19
CA ILE A 48 -5.52 34.55 1.84
C ILE A 48 -5.46 33.02 1.90
N SER A 49 -6.60 32.38 1.71
CA SER A 49 -6.70 30.98 1.34
C SER A 49 -6.02 30.82 -0.02
N THR A 50 -4.70 30.75 -0.01
CA THR A 50 -3.95 30.19 -1.13
C THR A 50 -4.30 28.73 -1.20
N SER A 51 -5.41 28.40 -1.86
CA SER A 51 -5.62 27.09 -2.42
C SER A 51 -4.47 26.88 -3.42
N HIS A 52 -3.38 26.27 -2.95
CA HIS A 52 -2.43 25.67 -3.87
C HIS A 52 -3.20 24.61 -4.66
N GLU A 53 -3.66 24.98 -5.83
CA GLU A 53 -4.16 24.06 -6.83
C GLU A 53 -3.01 23.09 -7.06
N LYS A 54 -3.16 21.87 -6.52
CA LYS A 54 -2.13 20.84 -6.57
C LYS A 54 -1.94 20.52 -8.06
N GLU A 55 -0.80 20.88 -8.61
CA GLU A 55 -0.48 20.69 -10.01
C GLU A 55 -0.67 19.21 -10.35
N ASP A 56 -1.52 18.89 -11.32
CA ASP A 56 -1.81 17.51 -11.72
C ASP A 56 -0.68 17.00 -12.61
N ILE A 57 0.40 16.52 -11.98
CA ILE A 57 1.61 16.03 -12.64
C ILE A 57 1.32 14.64 -13.22
N PRO A 58 1.43 14.44 -14.55
CA PRO A 58 1.23 13.13 -15.15
C PRO A 58 2.33 12.15 -14.72
N PRO A 59 2.01 10.85 -14.59
CA PRO A 59 2.98 9.85 -14.17
C PRO A 59 3.99 9.54 -15.29
N GLU A 60 5.20 9.17 -14.88
CA GLU A 60 6.24 8.59 -15.73
C GLU A 60 6.13 7.06 -15.69
N TYR A 61 5.99 6.44 -16.87
CA TYR A 61 5.87 4.99 -17.00
C TYR A 61 7.24 4.34 -17.16
N LEU A 62 7.33 3.05 -16.79
CA LEU A 62 8.48 2.21 -17.08
C LEU A 62 8.65 2.02 -18.60
N ASP A 63 9.90 2.06 -19.08
CA ASP A 63 10.21 1.82 -20.49
C ASP A 63 10.07 0.33 -20.82
N GLU A 64 9.00 -0.02 -21.53
CA GLU A 64 8.67 -1.39 -21.92
C GLU A 64 9.67 -1.98 -22.93
N THR A 65 10.42 -1.14 -23.66
CA THR A 65 11.36 -1.60 -24.70
C THR A 65 12.55 -2.38 -24.14
N ASN A 66 12.82 -2.23 -22.85
CA ASN A 66 13.90 -2.93 -22.13
C ASN A 66 13.54 -4.38 -21.75
N TYR A 67 12.29 -4.82 -22.01
CA TYR A 67 11.79 -6.10 -21.55
C TYR A 67 11.22 -6.95 -22.67
N THR A 68 11.18 -8.28 -22.48
CA THR A 68 10.60 -9.23 -23.43
C THR A 68 9.90 -10.38 -22.69
N GLY A 69 8.98 -11.07 -23.34
CA GLY A 69 8.27 -12.22 -22.78
C GLY A 69 7.53 -11.90 -21.48
N ASP A 70 7.59 -12.81 -20.52
CA ASP A 70 6.89 -12.67 -19.24
C ASP A 70 7.27 -11.39 -18.48
N LYS A 71 8.53 -10.97 -18.55
CA LYS A 71 8.96 -9.71 -17.91
C LYS A 71 8.30 -8.49 -18.52
N LEU A 72 8.09 -8.47 -19.83
CA LEU A 72 7.35 -7.39 -20.50
C LEU A 72 5.89 -7.37 -20.08
N GLU A 73 5.24 -8.53 -19.95
CA GLU A 73 3.86 -8.61 -19.47
C GLU A 73 3.73 -8.03 -18.05
N ILE A 74 4.68 -8.35 -17.15
CA ILE A 74 4.71 -7.83 -15.79
C ILE A 74 4.90 -6.30 -15.78
N VAL A 75 5.83 -5.77 -16.59
CA VAL A 75 6.05 -4.32 -16.67
C VAL A 75 4.81 -3.59 -17.21
N LYS A 76 4.09 -4.18 -18.17
CA LYS A 76 2.80 -3.66 -18.65
C LYS A 76 1.74 -3.61 -17.56
N LEU A 77 1.68 -4.62 -16.69
CA LEU A 77 0.79 -4.61 -15.52
C LEU A 77 1.17 -3.49 -14.54
N MET A 78 2.46 -3.29 -14.29
CA MET A 78 2.93 -2.21 -13.43
C MET A 78 2.56 -0.84 -14.01
N ASN A 79 2.76 -0.63 -15.31
CA ASN A 79 2.36 0.60 -16.01
C ASN A 79 0.82 0.81 -15.99
N ALA A 80 0.05 -0.26 -16.17
CA ALA A 80 -1.41 -0.21 -16.05
C ALA A 80 -1.85 0.19 -14.63
N ARG A 81 -1.20 -0.36 -13.59
CA ARG A 81 -1.44 0.02 -12.19
C ARG A 81 -1.18 1.51 -11.97
N ILE A 82 -0.03 2.03 -12.42
CA ILE A 82 0.33 3.45 -12.30
C ILE A 82 -0.75 4.32 -12.96
N ARG A 83 -1.17 3.96 -14.18
CA ARG A 83 -2.21 4.66 -14.91
C ARG A 83 -3.53 4.70 -14.17
N TYR A 84 -4.03 3.56 -13.69
CA TYR A 84 -5.33 3.49 -13.00
C TYR A 84 -5.32 4.20 -11.66
N LEU A 85 -4.20 4.19 -10.93
CA LEU A 85 -4.01 5.01 -9.74
C LEU A 85 -4.08 6.52 -10.05
N TYR A 86 -3.47 6.94 -11.17
CA TYR A 86 -3.51 8.34 -11.61
C TYR A 86 -4.92 8.76 -12.02
N GLU A 87 -5.61 7.94 -12.82
CA GLU A 87 -6.96 8.16 -13.31
C GLU A 87 -8.03 7.97 -12.23
N LYS A 88 -7.68 7.38 -11.09
CA LYS A 88 -8.58 6.97 -10.00
C LYS A 88 -9.66 5.99 -10.47
N ASP A 89 -9.31 5.14 -11.44
CA ASP A 89 -10.18 4.08 -11.95
C ASP A 89 -10.05 2.81 -11.11
N GLU A 90 -10.82 2.74 -10.03
CA GLU A 90 -10.82 1.60 -9.11
C GLU A 90 -11.26 0.30 -9.78
N ILE A 91 -12.21 0.36 -10.70
CA ILE A 91 -12.70 -0.85 -11.39
C ILE A 91 -11.59 -1.44 -12.26
N ALA A 92 -10.92 -0.61 -13.07
CA ALA A 92 -9.82 -1.05 -13.90
C ALA A 92 -8.61 -1.49 -13.03
N TYR A 93 -8.32 -0.79 -11.93
CA TYR A 93 -7.28 -1.19 -10.97
C TYR A 93 -7.56 -2.58 -10.41
N MET A 94 -8.77 -2.83 -9.89
CA MET A 94 -9.13 -4.12 -9.31
C MET A 94 -9.15 -5.25 -10.33
N SER A 95 -9.32 -4.97 -11.62
CA SER A 95 -9.19 -5.98 -12.67
C SER A 95 -7.78 -6.53 -12.88
N LEU A 96 -6.75 -5.83 -12.37
CA LEU A 96 -5.36 -6.29 -12.38
C LEU A 96 -5.04 -7.24 -11.22
N ILE A 97 -5.91 -7.31 -10.22
CA ILE A 97 -5.66 -8.01 -8.95
C ILE A 97 -6.29 -9.40 -8.99
N ASP A 98 -5.56 -10.41 -8.52
CA ASP A 98 -6.12 -11.77 -8.36
C ASP A 98 -7.31 -11.72 -7.37
N PRO A 99 -8.46 -12.31 -7.71
CA PRO A 99 -9.62 -12.32 -6.81
C PRO A 99 -9.36 -12.98 -5.44
N GLU A 100 -8.33 -13.82 -5.34
CA GLU A 100 -7.91 -14.48 -4.09
C GLU A 100 -6.84 -13.67 -3.32
N SER A 101 -6.44 -12.49 -3.87
CA SER A 101 -5.48 -11.59 -3.23
C SER A 101 -6.04 -10.96 -1.96
N PRO A 102 -5.19 -10.64 -0.96
CA PRO A 102 -5.60 -9.85 0.19
C PRO A 102 -5.90 -8.39 -0.14
N ILE A 103 -5.55 -7.92 -1.34
CA ILE A 103 -5.80 -6.53 -1.77
C ILE A 103 -7.30 -6.33 -1.97
N SER A 104 -7.90 -5.43 -1.18
CA SER A 104 -9.34 -5.18 -1.16
C SER A 104 -9.76 -3.82 -1.73
N GLY A 105 -8.83 -3.06 -2.30
CA GLY A 105 -9.11 -1.74 -2.86
C GLY A 105 -7.89 -1.09 -3.49
N MET A 106 -8.12 0.02 -4.14
CA MET A 106 -7.08 0.81 -4.79
C MET A 106 -6.25 1.59 -3.77
N GLY A 107 -4.96 1.77 -4.05
CA GLY A 107 -4.05 2.59 -3.24
C GLY A 107 -4.53 4.05 -3.11
N ARG A 108 -4.20 4.69 -1.99
CA ARG A 108 -4.66 6.06 -1.68
C ARG A 108 -3.97 7.14 -2.49
N TYR A 109 -2.71 6.90 -2.88
CA TYR A 109 -1.85 7.90 -3.52
C TYR A 109 -1.62 7.55 -4.98
N LYS A 110 -1.55 8.58 -5.81
CA LYS A 110 -1.05 8.45 -7.18
C LYS A 110 0.45 8.17 -7.14
N VAL A 111 0.92 7.27 -7.99
CA VAL A 111 2.35 7.04 -8.23
C VAL A 111 2.78 7.95 -9.36
N LEU A 112 3.78 8.81 -9.10
CA LEU A 112 4.35 9.69 -10.14
C LEU A 112 5.38 8.97 -10.98
N LYS A 113 6.21 8.13 -10.37
CA LYS A 113 7.20 7.31 -11.08
C LYS A 113 7.78 6.21 -10.20
N VAL A 114 8.37 5.22 -10.85
CA VAL A 114 9.28 4.25 -10.24
C VAL A 114 10.70 4.84 -10.25
N THR A 115 11.27 5.07 -9.08
CA THR A 115 12.62 5.67 -8.94
C THR A 115 13.71 4.63 -9.03
N SER A 116 13.44 3.40 -8.59
CA SER A 116 14.31 2.25 -8.77
C SER A 116 13.53 0.94 -8.73
N MET A 117 14.09 -0.10 -9.35
CA MET A 117 13.48 -1.41 -9.42
C MET A 117 14.55 -2.50 -9.39
N SER A 118 14.31 -3.58 -8.62
CA SER A 118 15.13 -4.79 -8.69
C SER A 118 14.88 -5.57 -9.99
N ASP A 119 15.71 -6.58 -10.24
CA ASP A 119 15.40 -7.54 -11.29
C ASP A 119 14.07 -8.25 -11.00
N ILE A 120 13.27 -8.47 -12.06
CA ILE A 120 12.07 -9.29 -11.98
C ILE A 120 12.52 -10.75 -11.90
N THR A 121 12.30 -11.37 -10.73
CA THR A 121 12.65 -12.77 -10.49
C THR A 121 11.42 -13.64 -10.71
N ILE A 122 11.49 -14.56 -11.68
CA ILE A 122 10.40 -15.49 -12.01
C ILE A 122 10.77 -16.89 -11.54
N GLN A 123 9.90 -17.52 -10.77
CA GLN A 123 10.05 -18.87 -10.25
C GLN A 123 8.87 -19.74 -10.68
N GLU A 124 9.19 -20.93 -11.16
CA GLU A 124 8.18 -21.94 -11.45
C GLU A 124 7.80 -22.68 -10.16
N GLN A 125 6.50 -22.72 -9.89
CA GLN A 125 5.92 -23.49 -8.80
C GLN A 125 5.02 -24.59 -9.34
N ARG A 126 4.50 -25.46 -8.48
CA ARG A 126 3.69 -26.62 -8.87
C ARG A 126 2.48 -26.23 -9.72
N LYS A 127 1.75 -25.17 -9.32
CA LYS A 127 0.48 -24.78 -9.95
C LYS A 127 0.55 -23.47 -10.73
N LEU A 128 1.59 -22.67 -10.52
CA LEU A 128 1.71 -21.33 -11.09
C LEU A 128 3.17 -20.96 -11.35
N TYR A 129 3.37 -19.91 -12.13
CA TYR A 129 4.61 -19.13 -12.12
C TYR A 129 4.40 -17.94 -11.18
N GLN A 130 5.40 -17.65 -10.36
CA GLN A 130 5.42 -16.50 -9.46
C GLN A 130 6.53 -15.56 -9.89
N ALA A 131 6.21 -14.28 -10.00
CA ALA A 131 7.21 -13.24 -10.17
C ALA A 131 7.23 -12.33 -8.95
N VAL A 132 8.43 -11.86 -8.58
CA VAL A 132 8.63 -10.92 -7.49
C VAL A 132 9.54 -9.80 -7.98
N VAL A 133 9.19 -8.57 -7.64
CA VAL A 133 9.99 -7.39 -7.90
C VAL A 133 9.85 -6.41 -6.72
N ILE A 134 10.97 -5.81 -6.31
CA ILE A 134 10.99 -4.72 -5.33
C ILE A 134 11.11 -3.42 -6.10
N VAL A 135 10.23 -2.47 -5.82
CA VAL A 135 10.21 -1.16 -6.46
C VAL A 135 10.23 -0.05 -5.42
N ASN A 136 10.95 1.03 -5.73
CA ASN A 136 10.80 2.29 -5.02
C ASN A 136 9.96 3.22 -5.89
N GLU A 137 8.90 3.77 -5.32
CA GLU A 137 7.92 4.61 -6.01
C GLU A 137 7.87 5.99 -5.35
N LEU A 138 7.79 7.03 -6.17
CA LEU A 138 7.53 8.40 -5.73
C LEU A 138 6.03 8.68 -5.87
N ASN A 139 5.39 9.10 -4.78
CA ASN A 139 3.96 9.44 -4.79
C ASN A 139 3.70 10.92 -5.12
N GLU A 140 2.42 11.29 -5.24
CA GLU A 140 1.96 12.66 -5.49
C GLU A 140 2.30 13.67 -4.38
N ASN A 141 2.73 13.21 -3.20
CA ASN A 141 3.23 14.05 -2.11
C ASN A 141 4.75 14.19 -2.12
N HIS A 142 5.43 13.66 -3.15
CA HIS A 142 6.89 13.60 -3.26
C HIS A 142 7.55 12.76 -2.15
N GLU A 143 6.84 11.77 -1.64
CA GLU A 143 7.35 10.78 -0.70
C GLU A 143 7.75 9.52 -1.46
N GLU A 144 8.92 8.98 -1.14
CA GLU A 144 9.40 7.73 -1.69
C GLU A 144 9.09 6.58 -0.73
N TYR A 145 8.59 5.49 -1.26
CA TYR A 145 8.30 4.28 -0.50
C TYR A 145 8.65 3.04 -1.32
N SER A 146 8.95 1.96 -0.61
CA SER A 146 9.34 0.69 -1.20
C SER A 146 8.20 -0.29 -1.12
N ASN A 147 7.90 -0.97 -2.23
CA ASN A 147 6.90 -2.03 -2.30
C ASN A 147 7.54 -3.32 -2.83
N THR A 148 7.10 -4.44 -2.31
CA THR A 148 7.32 -5.76 -2.91
C THR A 148 6.07 -6.16 -3.69
N MET A 149 6.19 -6.26 -5.00
CA MET A 149 5.09 -6.66 -5.87
C MET A 149 5.23 -8.14 -6.22
N VAL A 150 4.15 -8.89 -6.01
CA VAL A 150 4.06 -10.31 -6.32
C VAL A 150 3.04 -10.52 -7.43
N PHE A 151 3.42 -11.29 -8.43
CA PHE A 151 2.57 -11.62 -9.57
C PHE A 151 2.45 -13.13 -9.71
N TRP A 152 1.28 -13.59 -10.13
CA TRP A 152 1.01 -14.98 -10.46
C TRP A 152 0.56 -15.15 -11.90
N LYS A 153 0.92 -16.32 -12.47
CA LYS A 153 0.41 -16.80 -13.76
C LYS A 153 0.00 -18.26 -13.55
N LYS A 154 -1.29 -18.56 -13.53
CA LYS A 154 -1.84 -19.87 -13.18
C LYS A 154 -1.65 -20.84 -14.35
N LYS A 155 -1.06 -22.01 -14.11
CA LYS A 155 -0.80 -23.03 -15.14
C LYS A 155 -2.06 -23.72 -15.63
N GLU A 156 -3.10 -23.75 -14.82
CA GLU A 156 -4.39 -24.35 -15.16
C GLU A 156 -5.11 -23.62 -16.29
N ASP A 157 -4.78 -22.34 -16.53
CA ASP A 157 -5.36 -21.54 -17.60
C ASP A 157 -4.71 -21.84 -18.97
N GLY A 158 -3.68 -22.69 -19.01
CA GLY A 158 -3.02 -23.11 -20.25
C GLY A 158 -2.51 -21.95 -21.09
N ASP A 159 -2.87 -21.95 -22.40
CA ASP A 159 -2.45 -20.91 -23.35
C ASP A 159 -3.10 -19.54 -23.07
N ASN A 160 -4.14 -19.48 -22.25
CA ASN A 160 -4.80 -18.24 -21.84
C ASN A 160 -4.24 -17.67 -20.54
N ALA A 161 -3.26 -18.34 -19.93
CA ALA A 161 -2.66 -17.91 -18.67
C ALA A 161 -2.06 -16.50 -18.81
N GLN A 162 -2.48 -15.60 -17.93
CA GLN A 162 -2.00 -14.22 -17.86
C GLN A 162 -1.36 -13.95 -16.51
N TRP A 163 -0.42 -13.01 -16.49
CA TRP A 163 0.10 -12.47 -15.25
C TRP A 163 -0.95 -11.56 -14.59
N ILE A 164 -1.03 -11.60 -13.29
CA ILE A 164 -1.96 -10.83 -12.46
C ILE A 164 -1.27 -10.47 -11.15
N PHE A 165 -1.60 -9.34 -10.54
CA PHE A 165 -1.11 -9.01 -9.20
C PHE A 165 -1.70 -9.96 -8.17
N ALA A 166 -0.81 -10.56 -7.38
CA ALA A 166 -1.18 -11.42 -6.25
C ALA A 166 -1.06 -10.68 -4.92
N ASP A 167 -0.06 -9.80 -4.80
CA ASP A 167 0.17 -9.01 -3.58
C ASP A 167 1.01 -7.76 -3.87
N ILE A 168 0.87 -6.76 -3.01
CA ILE A 168 1.67 -5.52 -2.99
C ILE A 168 1.86 -5.14 -1.52
N ASP A 169 3.11 -5.24 -1.03
CA ASP A 169 3.48 -5.01 0.38
C ASP A 169 4.68 -4.05 0.51
#